data_7fdf14d18184971efa70c0b9dff76adb
#
_entry.id   7fdf14d18184971efa70c0b9dff76adb
#
_cell.length_a   1.000
_cell.length_b   1.000
_cell.length_c   1.000
_cell.angle_alpha   90.00
_cell.angle_beta   90.00
_cell.angle_gamma   90.00
#
_symmetry.space_group_name_H-M   'P 1'
#
loop_
_entity.id
_entity.type
_entity.pdbx_description
1 polymer ?
#
loop_
_entity_poly.entity_id
_entity_poly.type
_entity_poly.pdbx_seq_one_letter_code
_entity_poly.pdbx_strand_id
1 'polypeptide(L)'
;GFDLGTDKPPASIRQAIPHHLIDVVDPEETFSAADFARLALEKINEILDRGNLPLVVGGTGLYHRALVQGLFPGPGRDENLRDRLKEEAKNRGLASLYNRLRQIDPSYAEKISPADAVRIIRALEIFYLTGQPISEHFARTASPLRDKGFILFQIGLKLDRKLLYQRIDERVRRMFAEGLIEETKQLLARGISEQATPFKGLGYSQVLRY
;
A
#
# COMPACT_ATOMS: atom_id res chain seq x y z
N GLY A 1 -2.64 9.65 15.65
CA GLY A 1 -3.28 10.32 14.63
C GLY A 1 -4.52 9.71 14.00
N PHE A 2 -4.41 8.88 13.04
CA PHE A 2 -5.51 8.20 12.37
C PHE A 2 -5.76 6.86 13.06
N ASP A 3 -6.60 6.84 14.09
CA ASP A 3 -6.69 5.72 15.01
C ASP A 3 -7.96 4.88 14.80
N LEU A 4 -9.14 5.51 14.83
CA LEU A 4 -10.42 4.82 14.75
C LEU A 4 -10.68 4.24 13.36
N GLY A 5 -10.57 5.04 12.30
CA GLY A 5 -10.83 4.60 10.94
C GLY A 5 -9.82 3.57 10.41
N THR A 6 -8.62 3.49 11.00
CA THR A 6 -7.60 2.48 10.68
C THR A 6 -7.71 1.22 11.54
N ASP A 7 -8.58 1.21 12.56
CA ASP A 7 -8.69 0.12 13.54
C ASP A 7 -7.34 -0.16 14.23
N LYS A 8 -6.63 0.91 14.58
CA LYS A 8 -5.33 0.82 15.25
C LYS A 8 -5.46 0.09 16.58
N PRO A 9 -4.62 -0.90 16.88
CA PRO A 9 -4.68 -1.59 18.15
C PRO A 9 -4.53 -0.62 19.32
N PRO A 10 -5.39 -0.70 20.34
CA PRO A 10 -5.34 0.19 21.50
C PRO A 10 -4.03 0.03 22.30
N ALA A 11 -3.68 1.06 23.05
CA ALA A 11 -2.43 1.11 23.80
C ALA A 11 -2.22 -0.11 24.73
N SER A 12 -3.28 -0.61 25.35
CA SER A 12 -3.26 -1.79 26.21
C SER A 12 -2.78 -3.04 25.47
N ILE A 13 -3.24 -3.26 24.24
CA ILE A 13 -2.80 -4.39 23.41
C ILE A 13 -1.36 -4.20 22.98
N ARG A 14 -0.97 -2.97 22.58
CA ARG A 14 0.39 -2.66 22.14
C ARG A 14 1.43 -2.75 23.29
N GLN A 15 1.00 -2.56 24.53
CA GLN A 15 1.83 -2.77 25.71
C GLN A 15 2.03 -4.26 26.04
N ALA A 16 0.98 -5.07 25.85
CA ALA A 16 1.05 -6.52 26.09
C ALA A 16 1.88 -7.25 25.03
N ILE A 17 1.77 -6.85 23.78
CA ILE A 17 2.51 -7.42 22.65
C ILE A 17 3.13 -6.28 21.85
N PRO A 18 4.47 -6.25 21.67
CA PRO A 18 5.12 -5.22 20.88
C PRO A 18 4.59 -5.19 19.44
N HIS A 19 4.04 -4.04 19.04
CA HIS A 19 3.61 -3.79 17.67
C HIS A 19 4.59 -2.81 17.02
N HIS A 20 5.08 -3.20 15.85
CA HIS A 20 6.03 -2.40 15.08
C HIS A 20 5.36 -1.81 13.84
N LEU A 21 5.96 -0.79 13.26
CA LEU A 21 5.52 -0.09 12.05
C LEU A 21 4.12 0.54 12.15
N ILE A 22 3.77 1.00 13.35
CA ILE A 22 2.59 1.83 13.62
C ILE A 22 3.10 3.24 13.90
N ASP A 23 2.46 4.26 13.32
CA ASP A 23 2.81 5.68 13.48
C ASP A 23 4.30 5.99 13.15
N VAL A 24 4.83 5.40 12.08
CA VAL A 24 6.26 5.53 11.72
C VAL A 24 6.58 6.74 10.84
N VAL A 25 5.57 7.37 10.27
CA VAL A 25 5.70 8.58 9.44
C VAL A 25 4.60 9.57 9.80
N ASP A 26 4.84 10.85 9.47
CA ASP A 26 3.80 11.87 9.56
C ASP A 26 2.68 11.58 8.55
N PRO A 27 1.41 11.89 8.83
CA PRO A 27 0.30 11.70 7.91
C PRO A 27 0.47 12.33 6.52
N GLU A 28 1.26 13.38 6.41
CA GLU A 28 1.54 14.06 5.15
C GLU A 28 2.73 13.47 4.39
N GLU A 29 3.52 12.63 5.04
CA GLU A 29 4.65 11.95 4.41
C GLU A 29 4.20 10.76 3.56
N THR A 30 4.97 10.50 2.52
CA THR A 30 4.76 9.32 1.68
C THR A 30 5.46 8.11 2.27
N PHE A 31 4.72 7.04 2.50
CA PHE A 31 5.25 5.75 2.94
C PHE A 31 5.01 4.69 1.86
N SER A 32 6.07 4.25 1.23
CA SER A 32 6.02 3.31 0.12
C SER A 32 6.06 1.85 0.58
N ALA A 33 5.71 0.92 -0.34
CA ALA A 33 5.87 -0.51 -0.09
C ALA A 33 7.35 -0.93 0.03
N ALA A 34 8.26 -0.17 -0.56
CA ALA A 34 9.70 -0.38 -0.41
C ALA A 34 10.18 0.01 1.00
N ASP A 35 9.71 1.16 1.53
CA ASP A 35 9.99 1.58 2.90
C ASP A 35 9.45 0.57 3.91
N PHE A 36 8.22 0.11 3.69
CA PHE A 36 7.64 -0.94 4.51
C PHE A 36 8.50 -2.20 4.51
N ALA A 37 8.91 -2.71 3.34
CA ALA A 37 9.68 -3.96 3.24
C ALA A 37 11.05 -3.83 3.93
N ARG A 38 11.73 -2.69 3.76
CA ARG A 38 13.00 -2.38 4.42
C ARG A 38 12.87 -2.36 5.93
N LEU A 39 11.95 -1.55 6.46
CA LEU A 39 11.73 -1.42 7.91
C LEU A 39 11.19 -2.70 8.53
N ALA A 40 10.31 -3.43 7.83
CA ALA A 40 9.82 -4.72 8.30
C ALA A 40 10.95 -5.73 8.43
N LEU A 41 11.86 -5.78 7.47
CA LEU A 41 13.03 -6.67 7.52
C LEU A 41 13.97 -6.33 8.68
N GLU A 42 14.20 -5.05 8.96
CA GLU A 42 14.97 -4.60 10.12
C GLU A 42 14.31 -5.09 11.43
N LYS A 43 13.00 -4.90 11.57
CA LYS A 43 12.26 -5.33 12.77
C LYS A 43 12.17 -6.86 12.89
N ILE A 44 12.08 -7.59 11.79
CA ILE A 44 12.15 -9.05 11.80
C ILE A 44 13.49 -9.51 12.38
N ASN A 45 14.60 -8.96 11.92
CA ASN A 45 15.94 -9.31 12.44
C ASN A 45 16.04 -8.97 13.94
N GLU A 46 15.65 -7.76 14.35
CA GLU A 46 15.66 -7.36 15.77
C GLU A 46 14.84 -8.30 16.67
N ILE A 47 13.70 -8.82 16.18
CA ILE A 47 12.86 -9.74 16.94
C ILE A 47 13.54 -11.11 17.06
N LEU A 48 14.13 -11.60 15.96
CA LEU A 48 14.85 -12.88 15.94
C LEU A 48 16.12 -12.83 16.82
N ASP A 49 16.87 -11.73 16.80
CA ASP A 49 18.05 -11.54 17.62
C ASP A 49 17.74 -11.60 19.12
N ARG A 50 16.50 -11.27 19.50
CA ARG A 50 15.97 -11.45 20.87
C ARG A 50 15.44 -12.86 21.15
N GLY A 51 15.55 -13.80 20.21
CA GLY A 51 15.02 -15.15 20.34
C GLY A 51 13.49 -15.27 20.22
N ASN A 52 12.82 -14.26 19.68
CA ASN A 52 11.37 -14.23 19.52
C ASN A 52 10.95 -14.52 18.06
N LEU A 53 9.70 -14.96 17.89
CA LEU A 53 9.12 -15.22 16.58
C LEU A 53 8.47 -13.94 16.01
N PRO A 54 8.94 -13.41 14.87
CA PRO A 54 8.28 -12.29 14.19
C PRO A 54 6.98 -12.74 13.52
N LEU A 55 5.91 -12.00 13.75
CA LEU A 55 4.61 -12.21 13.13
C LEU A 55 4.23 -10.97 12.31
N VAL A 56 4.09 -11.12 10.99
CA VAL A 56 3.63 -10.05 10.11
C VAL A 56 2.14 -10.20 9.86
N VAL A 57 1.34 -9.24 10.29
CA VAL A 57 -0.11 -9.25 10.19
C VAL A 57 -0.58 -8.05 9.36
N GLY A 58 -1.49 -8.28 8.42
CA GLY A 58 -2.07 -7.18 7.64
C GLY A 58 -2.85 -7.65 6.42
N GLY A 59 -3.59 -6.71 5.82
CA GLY A 59 -4.40 -6.92 4.61
C GLY A 59 -3.86 -6.22 3.36
N THR A 60 -2.78 -5.42 3.47
CA THR A 60 -2.21 -4.68 2.34
C THR A 60 -1.37 -5.60 1.46
N GLY A 61 -1.98 -6.19 0.43
CA GLY A 61 -1.32 -7.18 -0.44
C GLY A 61 -0.03 -6.68 -1.09
N LEU A 62 0.07 -5.36 -1.39
CA LEU A 62 1.30 -4.78 -1.95
C LEU A 62 2.46 -4.81 -0.94
N TYR A 63 2.20 -4.52 0.33
CA TYR A 63 3.21 -4.57 1.39
C TYR A 63 3.68 -6.01 1.64
N HIS A 64 2.73 -6.94 1.73
CA HIS A 64 3.06 -8.36 1.83
C HIS A 64 3.92 -8.83 0.64
N ARG A 65 3.53 -8.47 -0.59
CA ARG A 65 4.30 -8.82 -1.79
C ARG A 65 5.71 -8.22 -1.76
N ALA A 66 5.83 -6.95 -1.38
CA ALA A 66 7.11 -6.26 -1.28
C ALA A 66 8.08 -6.97 -0.32
N LEU A 67 7.57 -7.41 0.84
CA LEU A 67 8.37 -8.12 1.83
C LEU A 67 8.73 -9.56 1.41
N VAL A 68 7.78 -10.30 0.85
CA VAL A 68 7.94 -11.74 0.57
C VAL A 68 8.59 -12.00 -0.79
N GLN A 69 8.19 -11.25 -1.82
CA GLN A 69 8.66 -11.43 -3.20
C GLN A 69 9.68 -10.38 -3.62
N GLY A 70 9.74 -9.28 -2.89
CA GLY A 70 10.54 -8.12 -3.24
C GLY A 70 9.82 -7.16 -4.18
N LEU A 71 10.43 -6.01 -4.32
CA LEU A 71 10.14 -5.03 -5.36
C LEU A 71 11.41 -4.81 -6.16
N PHE A 72 11.30 -4.64 -7.46
CA PHE A 72 12.47 -4.30 -8.24
C PHE A 72 12.99 -2.90 -7.80
N PRO A 73 14.31 -2.71 -7.71
CA PRO A 73 14.90 -1.41 -7.42
C PRO A 73 14.73 -0.51 -8.66
N GLY A 74 13.56 0.09 -8.78
CA GLY A 74 13.24 0.99 -9.89
C GLY A 74 13.37 2.46 -9.49
N PRO A 75 13.32 3.37 -10.46
CA PRO A 75 13.31 4.79 -10.19
C PRO A 75 12.11 5.15 -9.33
N GLY A 76 12.29 6.15 -8.48
CA GLY A 76 11.22 6.77 -7.73
C GLY A 76 10.09 7.26 -8.64
N ARG A 77 9.12 7.88 -8.05
CA ARG A 77 8.00 8.49 -8.76
C ARG A 77 8.45 9.81 -9.39
N ASP A 78 8.19 10.00 -10.69
CA ASP A 78 8.36 11.27 -11.40
C ASP A 78 7.00 11.90 -11.65
N GLU A 79 6.66 12.92 -10.85
CA GLU A 79 5.35 13.59 -10.94
C GLU A 79 5.16 14.30 -12.28
N ASN A 80 6.21 14.95 -12.81
CA ASN A 80 6.11 15.67 -14.08
C ASN A 80 5.81 14.72 -15.25
N LEU A 81 6.48 13.58 -15.29
CA LEU A 81 6.24 12.56 -16.30
C LEU A 81 4.85 11.95 -16.15
N ARG A 82 4.41 11.66 -14.93
CA ARG A 82 3.07 11.14 -14.67
C ARG A 82 1.98 12.10 -15.06
N ASP A 83 2.14 13.37 -14.77
CA ASP A 83 1.13 14.37 -15.12
C ASP A 83 1.02 14.55 -16.63
N ARG A 84 2.15 14.52 -17.36
CA ARG A 84 2.14 14.46 -18.84
C ARG A 84 1.41 13.23 -19.37
N LEU A 85 1.66 12.04 -18.80
CA LEU A 85 0.98 10.81 -19.22
C LEU A 85 -0.52 10.84 -18.88
N LYS A 86 -0.91 11.40 -17.74
CA LYS A 86 -2.33 11.59 -17.39
C LYS A 86 -3.03 12.55 -18.36
N GLU A 87 -2.38 13.65 -18.68
CA GLU A 87 -2.91 14.64 -19.64
C GLU A 87 -3.04 14.01 -21.04
N GLU A 88 -2.05 13.22 -21.46
CA GLU A 88 -2.14 12.47 -22.71
C GLU A 88 -3.30 11.47 -22.69
N ALA A 89 -3.49 10.75 -21.58
CA ALA A 89 -4.62 9.83 -21.41
C ALA A 89 -5.98 10.55 -21.50
N LYS A 90 -6.06 11.76 -20.95
CA LYS A 90 -7.27 12.59 -21.00
C LYS A 90 -7.57 13.06 -22.44
N ASN A 91 -6.54 13.48 -23.18
CA ASN A 91 -6.70 14.08 -24.49
C ASN A 91 -6.84 13.05 -25.63
N ARG A 92 -6.13 11.92 -25.54
CA ARG A 92 -6.07 10.88 -26.60
C ARG A 92 -6.73 9.56 -26.20
N GLY A 93 -7.25 9.48 -24.97
CA GLY A 93 -7.79 8.27 -24.41
C GLY A 93 -6.72 7.33 -23.82
N LEU A 94 -7.08 6.63 -22.75
CA LEU A 94 -6.20 5.65 -22.08
C LEU A 94 -5.78 4.51 -23.01
N ALA A 95 -6.62 4.16 -23.99
CA ALA A 95 -6.32 3.14 -25.00
C ALA A 95 -5.05 3.46 -25.82
N SER A 96 -4.75 4.73 -26.06
CA SER A 96 -3.52 5.15 -26.75
C SER A 96 -2.27 4.76 -25.94
N LEU A 97 -2.29 5.03 -24.64
CA LEU A 97 -1.20 4.64 -23.72
C LEU A 97 -1.09 3.12 -23.59
N TYR A 98 -2.21 2.42 -23.52
CA TYR A 98 -2.21 0.95 -23.45
C TYR A 98 -1.64 0.32 -24.72
N ASN A 99 -1.98 0.83 -25.91
CA ASN A 99 -1.41 0.36 -27.17
C ASN A 99 0.10 0.60 -27.24
N ARG A 100 0.57 1.74 -26.76
CA ARG A 100 2.02 2.01 -26.62
C ARG A 100 2.67 1.01 -25.66
N LEU A 101 2.05 0.73 -24.51
CA LEU A 101 2.56 -0.27 -23.57
C LEU A 101 2.64 -1.66 -24.21
N ARG A 102 1.64 -2.05 -25.01
CA ARG A 102 1.66 -3.32 -25.78
C ARG A 102 2.83 -3.43 -26.75
N GLN A 103 3.29 -2.33 -27.31
CA GLN A 103 4.47 -2.31 -28.20
C GLN A 103 5.77 -2.42 -27.41
N ILE A 104 5.83 -1.78 -26.24
CA ILE A 104 7.03 -1.73 -25.40
C ILE A 104 7.19 -3.00 -24.56
N ASP A 105 6.11 -3.45 -23.94
CA ASP A 105 6.07 -4.57 -23.00
C ASP A 105 4.81 -5.41 -23.19
N PRO A 106 4.73 -6.23 -24.26
CA PRO A 106 3.58 -7.09 -24.52
C PRO A 106 3.26 -8.00 -23.36
N SER A 107 4.29 -8.58 -22.74
CA SER A 107 4.15 -9.56 -21.67
C SER A 107 3.53 -8.98 -20.39
N TYR A 108 3.77 -7.70 -20.12
CA TYR A 108 3.15 -7.01 -18.98
C TYR A 108 1.74 -6.51 -19.35
N ALA A 109 1.57 -5.98 -20.57
CA ALA A 109 0.28 -5.48 -21.04
C ALA A 109 -0.81 -6.56 -21.00
N GLU A 110 -0.48 -7.80 -21.36
CA GLU A 110 -1.42 -8.95 -21.28
C GLU A 110 -1.88 -9.27 -19.85
N LYS A 111 -1.12 -8.89 -18.83
CA LYS A 111 -1.40 -9.18 -17.42
C LYS A 111 -2.24 -8.11 -16.72
N ILE A 112 -2.49 -6.98 -17.37
CA ILE A 112 -3.23 -5.86 -16.79
C ILE A 112 -4.44 -5.51 -17.63
N SER A 113 -5.47 -4.95 -16.98
CA SER A 113 -6.63 -4.43 -17.69
C SER A 113 -6.26 -3.20 -18.54
N PRO A 114 -6.76 -3.08 -19.78
CA PRO A 114 -6.65 -1.86 -20.59
C PRO A 114 -7.26 -0.61 -19.93
N ALA A 115 -8.11 -0.79 -18.94
CA ALA A 115 -8.71 0.29 -18.13
C ALA A 115 -7.90 0.65 -16.87
N ASP A 116 -6.80 -0.05 -16.59
CA ASP A 116 -5.97 0.20 -15.41
C ASP A 116 -4.94 1.33 -15.67
N ALA A 117 -5.43 2.57 -15.59
CA ALA A 117 -4.60 3.76 -15.82
C ALA A 117 -3.36 3.80 -14.91
N VAL A 118 -3.49 3.36 -13.65
CA VAL A 118 -2.39 3.42 -12.67
C VAL A 118 -1.24 2.52 -13.09
N ARG A 119 -1.54 1.29 -13.49
CA ARG A 119 -0.52 0.32 -13.92
C ARG A 119 0.05 0.66 -15.29
N ILE A 120 -0.77 1.13 -16.24
CA ILE A 120 -0.32 1.56 -17.56
C ILE A 120 0.66 2.73 -17.42
N ILE A 121 0.28 3.78 -16.70
CA ILE A 121 1.13 4.96 -16.48
C ILE A 121 2.43 4.57 -15.77
N ARG A 122 2.38 3.70 -14.75
CA ARG A 122 3.58 3.25 -14.04
C ARG A 122 4.52 2.47 -14.94
N ALA A 123 4.04 1.59 -15.78
CA ALA A 123 4.87 0.81 -16.70
C ALA A 123 5.56 1.71 -17.73
N LEU A 124 4.84 2.68 -18.30
CA LEU A 124 5.41 3.65 -19.23
C LEU A 124 6.41 4.58 -18.53
N GLU A 125 6.11 5.04 -17.31
CA GLU A 125 7.04 5.82 -16.49
C GLU A 125 8.37 5.09 -16.28
N ILE A 126 8.32 3.82 -15.88
CA ILE A 126 9.53 3.00 -15.71
C ILE A 126 10.31 2.91 -17.02
N PHE A 127 9.65 2.62 -18.12
CA PHE A 127 10.31 2.54 -19.42
C PHE A 127 10.98 3.87 -19.83
N TYR A 128 10.29 4.99 -19.67
CA TYR A 128 10.87 6.30 -20.03
C TYR A 128 12.03 6.72 -19.14
N LEU A 129 12.04 6.29 -17.87
CA LEU A 129 13.12 6.62 -16.94
C LEU A 129 14.33 5.66 -17.04
N THR A 130 14.12 4.42 -17.48
CA THR A 130 15.16 3.39 -17.45
C THR A 130 15.57 2.86 -18.82
N GLY A 131 14.75 3.07 -19.84
CA GLY A 131 14.91 2.44 -21.16
C GLY A 131 14.56 0.95 -21.20
N GLN A 132 14.11 0.36 -20.09
CA GLN A 132 13.80 -1.07 -20.00
C GLN A 132 12.32 -1.33 -19.63
N PRO A 133 11.67 -2.34 -20.24
CA PRO A 133 10.34 -2.77 -19.90
C PRO A 133 10.21 -3.18 -18.43
N ILE A 134 9.03 -2.91 -17.82
CA ILE A 134 8.82 -3.26 -16.40
C ILE A 134 8.85 -4.77 -16.16
N SER A 135 8.50 -5.59 -17.14
CA SER A 135 8.58 -7.05 -17.04
C SER A 135 10.01 -7.56 -16.86
N GLU A 136 11.01 -6.91 -17.48
CA GLU A 136 12.42 -7.25 -17.29
C GLU A 136 12.89 -6.92 -15.87
N HIS A 137 12.42 -5.80 -15.31
CA HIS A 137 12.72 -5.46 -13.92
C HIS A 137 12.15 -6.48 -12.96
N PHE A 138 10.90 -6.96 -13.20
CA PHE A 138 10.30 -8.00 -12.36
C PHE A 138 11.07 -9.34 -12.41
N ALA A 139 11.61 -9.70 -13.56
CA ALA A 139 12.39 -10.93 -13.70
C ALA A 139 13.69 -10.94 -12.87
N ARG A 140 14.20 -9.75 -12.52
CA ARG A 140 15.42 -9.55 -11.73
C ARG A 140 15.13 -9.26 -10.25
N THR A 141 13.88 -9.32 -9.83
CA THR A 141 13.50 -8.99 -8.45
C THR A 141 13.93 -10.10 -7.49
N ALA A 142 14.73 -9.73 -6.51
CA ALA A 142 15.14 -10.59 -5.41
C ALA A 142 14.10 -10.63 -4.29
N SER A 143 13.98 -11.73 -3.59
CA SER A 143 13.10 -11.88 -2.43
C SER A 143 13.81 -11.49 -1.15
N PRO A 144 13.44 -10.40 -0.46
CA PRO A 144 14.15 -9.93 0.73
C PRO A 144 14.29 -10.97 1.83
N LEU A 145 13.29 -11.83 1.99
CA LEU A 145 13.28 -12.82 3.04
C LEU A 145 13.92 -14.14 2.58
N ARG A 146 13.57 -14.66 1.40
CA ARG A 146 14.12 -15.94 0.93
C ARG A 146 15.61 -15.88 0.68
N ASP A 147 16.11 -14.80 0.13
CA ASP A 147 17.54 -14.62 -0.16
C ASP A 147 18.39 -14.53 1.12
N LYS A 148 17.75 -14.20 2.26
CA LYS A 148 18.37 -14.27 3.58
C LYS A 148 18.14 -15.59 4.32
N GLY A 149 17.57 -16.61 3.65
CA GLY A 149 17.38 -17.95 4.20
C GLY A 149 16.20 -18.08 5.15
N PHE A 150 15.25 -17.13 5.18
CA PHE A 150 14.07 -17.27 6.02
C PHE A 150 13.10 -18.33 5.51
N ILE A 151 12.59 -19.14 6.44
CA ILE A 151 11.48 -20.06 6.20
C ILE A 151 10.17 -19.29 6.49
N LEU A 152 9.28 -19.24 5.50
CA LEU A 152 8.04 -18.46 5.58
C LEU A 152 6.83 -19.37 5.72
N PHE A 153 6.02 -19.13 6.75
CA PHE A 153 4.69 -19.70 6.87
C PHE A 153 3.65 -18.62 6.56
N GLN A 154 2.81 -18.84 5.56
CA GLN A 154 1.77 -17.91 5.17
C GLN A 154 0.40 -18.50 5.52
N ILE A 155 -0.36 -17.79 6.34
CA ILE A 155 -1.69 -18.19 6.80
C ILE A 155 -2.71 -17.21 6.25
N GLY A 156 -3.60 -17.68 5.39
CA GLY A 156 -4.74 -16.91 4.88
C GLY A 156 -5.98 -17.14 5.75
N LEU A 157 -6.57 -16.05 6.24
CA LEU A 157 -7.83 -16.11 6.98
C LEU A 157 -9.00 -15.90 6.02
N LYS A 158 -9.97 -16.78 6.07
CA LYS A 158 -11.21 -16.69 5.29
C LYS A 158 -12.41 -16.78 6.21
N LEU A 159 -13.35 -15.84 6.07
CA LEU A 159 -14.63 -15.88 6.75
C LEU A 159 -15.76 -16.13 5.75
N ASP A 160 -16.85 -16.71 6.25
CA ASP A 160 -18.10 -16.70 5.52
C ASP A 160 -18.53 -15.26 5.20
N ARG A 161 -19.06 -15.05 3.99
CA ARG A 161 -19.37 -13.69 3.51
C ARG A 161 -20.42 -12.98 4.38
N LYS A 162 -21.41 -13.71 4.86
CA LYS A 162 -22.47 -13.15 5.72
C LYS A 162 -21.89 -12.69 7.06
N LEU A 163 -21.03 -13.52 7.66
CA LEU A 163 -20.34 -13.18 8.91
C LEU A 163 -19.37 -12.01 8.72
N LEU A 164 -18.67 -11.97 7.59
CA LEU A 164 -17.79 -10.84 7.27
C LEU A 164 -18.55 -9.52 7.20
N TYR A 165 -19.70 -9.48 6.52
CA TYR A 165 -20.52 -8.26 6.45
C TYR A 165 -21.07 -7.86 7.82
N GLN A 166 -21.52 -8.79 8.64
CA GLN A 166 -21.95 -8.49 10.01
C GLN A 166 -20.82 -7.81 10.81
N ARG A 167 -19.60 -8.34 10.74
CA ARG A 167 -18.42 -7.75 11.42
C ARG A 167 -18.07 -6.35 10.87
N ILE A 168 -18.20 -6.15 9.57
CA ILE A 168 -17.96 -4.83 8.95
C ILE A 168 -19.00 -3.82 9.47
N ASP A 169 -20.28 -4.19 9.49
CA ASP A 169 -21.36 -3.31 9.98
C ASP A 169 -21.18 -2.96 11.47
N GLU A 170 -20.85 -3.95 12.29
CA GLU A 170 -20.55 -3.74 13.71
C GLU A 170 -19.34 -2.82 13.91
N ARG A 171 -18.27 -3.04 13.14
CA ARG A 171 -17.09 -2.19 13.17
C ARG A 171 -17.40 -0.75 12.79
N VAL A 172 -18.16 -0.53 11.73
CA VAL A 172 -18.56 0.81 11.29
C VAL A 172 -19.38 1.51 12.38
N ARG A 173 -20.40 0.83 12.96
CA ARG A 173 -21.20 1.40 14.06
C ARG A 173 -20.33 1.76 15.27
N ARG A 174 -19.38 0.91 15.64
CA ARG A 174 -18.43 1.18 16.72
C ARG A 174 -17.57 2.41 16.42
N MET A 175 -17.00 2.52 15.23
CA MET A 175 -16.19 3.67 14.83
C MET A 175 -16.95 4.99 14.94
N PHE A 176 -18.20 5.03 14.51
CA PHE A 176 -19.06 6.21 14.67
C PHE A 176 -19.38 6.50 16.13
N ALA A 177 -19.70 5.49 16.93
CA ALA A 177 -19.98 5.63 18.36
C ALA A 177 -18.75 6.09 19.16
N GLU A 178 -17.56 5.69 18.76
CA GLU A 178 -16.28 6.07 19.36
C GLU A 178 -15.76 7.44 18.88
N GLY A 179 -16.43 8.10 17.93
CA GLY A 179 -16.13 9.47 17.53
C GLY A 179 -15.29 9.63 16.27
N LEU A 180 -15.49 8.80 15.25
CA LEU A 180 -14.78 8.89 13.97
C LEU A 180 -14.92 10.28 13.30
N ILE A 181 -16.10 10.92 13.43
CA ILE A 181 -16.35 12.26 12.90
C ILE A 181 -15.49 13.29 13.64
N GLU A 182 -15.47 13.21 14.95
CA GLU A 182 -14.73 14.11 15.83
C GLU A 182 -13.21 13.94 15.61
N GLU A 183 -12.74 12.71 15.46
CA GLU A 183 -11.34 12.44 15.11
C GLU A 183 -10.99 13.09 13.77
N THR A 184 -11.85 12.95 12.75
CA THR A 184 -11.64 13.55 11.43
C THR A 184 -11.56 15.08 11.52
N LYS A 185 -12.49 15.72 12.24
CA LYS A 185 -12.49 17.17 12.47
C LYS A 185 -11.22 17.64 13.19
N GLN A 186 -10.78 16.91 14.22
CA GLN A 186 -9.56 17.24 14.95
C GLN A 186 -8.31 17.14 14.07
N LEU A 187 -8.24 16.14 13.18
CA LEU A 187 -7.13 15.98 12.24
C LEU A 187 -7.06 17.17 11.28
N LEU A 188 -8.20 17.62 10.74
CA LEU A 188 -8.27 18.81 9.90
C LEU A 188 -7.92 20.09 10.66
N ALA A 189 -8.40 20.24 11.90
CA ALA A 189 -8.09 21.38 12.76
C ALA A 189 -6.60 21.46 13.12
N ARG A 190 -5.88 20.34 13.10
CA ARG A 190 -4.41 20.31 13.25
C ARG A 190 -3.65 20.70 11.98
N GLY A 191 -4.35 21.05 10.91
CA GLY A 191 -3.77 21.47 9.64
C GLY A 191 -3.38 20.34 8.69
N ILE A 192 -3.76 19.08 8.97
CA ILE A 192 -3.49 17.98 8.04
C ILE A 192 -4.34 18.16 6.79
N SER A 193 -3.71 18.15 5.64
CA SER A 193 -4.38 18.33 4.34
C SER A 193 -5.41 17.23 4.07
N GLU A 194 -6.60 17.58 3.58
CA GLU A 194 -7.60 16.62 3.09
C GLU A 194 -7.07 15.70 1.99
N GLN A 195 -6.01 16.11 1.29
CA GLN A 195 -5.34 15.34 0.25
C GLN A 195 -4.35 14.31 0.81
N ALA A 196 -4.04 14.36 2.11
CA ALA A 196 -3.13 13.43 2.75
C ALA A 196 -3.60 11.97 2.53
N THR A 197 -2.64 11.09 2.33
CA THR A 197 -2.92 9.69 1.98
C THR A 197 -3.86 8.97 2.96
N PRO A 198 -3.76 9.16 4.28
CA PRO A 198 -4.66 8.48 5.22
C PRO A 198 -6.14 8.85 5.04
N PHE A 199 -6.45 10.08 4.63
CA PHE A 199 -7.83 10.50 4.36
C PHE A 199 -8.47 9.82 3.15
N LYS A 200 -7.68 9.19 2.27
CA LYS A 200 -8.19 8.37 1.15
C LYS A 200 -8.64 6.98 1.60
N GLY A 201 -8.34 6.61 2.84
CA GLY A 201 -8.76 5.36 3.45
C GLY A 201 -10.27 5.27 3.66
N LEU A 202 -10.76 4.02 3.73
CA LEU A 202 -12.17 3.74 4.05
C LEU A 202 -12.49 4.28 5.45
N GLY A 203 -13.68 4.87 5.59
CA GLY A 203 -14.10 5.57 6.80
C GLY A 203 -13.86 7.07 6.67
N TYR A 204 -12.63 7.51 6.67
CA TYR A 204 -12.28 8.94 6.58
C TYR A 204 -12.74 9.58 5.28
N SER A 205 -12.54 8.92 4.13
CA SER A 205 -12.98 9.45 2.83
C SER A 205 -14.49 9.61 2.72
N GLN A 206 -15.28 8.83 3.45
CA GLN A 206 -16.72 8.98 3.55
C GLN A 206 -17.10 10.14 4.48
N VAL A 207 -16.43 10.26 5.64
CA VAL A 207 -16.67 11.37 6.58
C VAL A 207 -16.33 12.74 5.95
N LEU A 208 -15.27 12.84 5.16
CA LEU A 208 -14.92 14.09 4.46
C LEU A 208 -15.98 14.54 3.43
N ARG A 209 -16.80 13.62 2.93
CA ARG A 209 -17.86 13.92 1.96
C ARG A 209 -19.20 14.23 2.60
N TYR A 210 -19.33 13.96 3.88
CA TYR A 210 -20.54 14.16 4.66
C TYR A 210 -20.59 15.58 5.23
#